data_6eb1e5c43a625464de0d10deee958940
#
_entry.id   6eb1e5c43a625464de0d10deee958940
#
_cell.length_a   1.000
_cell.length_b   1.000
_cell.length_c   1.000
_cell.angle_alpha   90.00
_cell.angle_beta   90.00
_cell.angle_gamma   90.00
#
_symmetry.space_group_name_H-M   'P 1'
#
loop_
_entity.id
_entity.type
_entity.pdbx_description
1 polymer ?
#
loop_
_entity_poly.entity_id
_entity_poly.type
_entity_poly.pdbx_seq_one_letter_code
_entity_poly.pdbx_strand_id
1 'polypeptide(L)'
;ATIGNSVTATGTVEAVTSVEVGTQVSGIIDKIYVDYNSPVKKGQVIAELDKTNLLSELRSATSQLEGAKSDLSYQRSNFARMKTLYGKGLISANDYETARLSLQQAESVVNQRQEAVTKAKTNLSYATITSPIDGVVLSKSVEEGQTVASSFNTPTLFTIVKDMTDMRVVAS
;
A
#
# COMPACT_ATOMS: atom_id res chain seq x y z
N ALA A 1 36.37 -36.75 23.04
CA ALA A 1 36.91 -36.31 21.78
C ALA A 1 35.83 -36.20 20.73
N THR A 2 34.91 -37.03 20.81
CA THR A 2 33.83 -37.09 19.86
C THR A 2 32.84 -35.98 20.04
N ILE A 3 32.99 -35.24 21.05
CA ILE A 3 32.11 -34.20 21.46
C ILE A 3 31.90 -33.17 20.34
N GLY A 4 32.87 -32.95 19.53
CA GLY A 4 32.77 -31.99 18.47
C GLY A 4 31.61 -32.21 17.52
N ASN A 5 31.09 -33.39 17.50
CA ASN A 5 29.98 -33.70 16.61
C ASN A 5 28.72 -32.94 16.92
N SER A 6 28.50 -32.65 18.17
CA SER A 6 27.31 -31.91 18.58
C SER A 6 27.29 -30.51 17.98
N VAL A 7 28.45 -29.93 17.85
CA VAL A 7 28.58 -28.56 17.34
C VAL A 7 28.11 -28.47 15.92
N THR A 8 28.35 -29.47 15.12
CA THR A 8 27.97 -29.48 13.72
C THR A 8 26.48 -29.38 13.56
N ALA A 9 25.74 -30.09 14.36
CA ALA A 9 24.28 -30.07 14.29
C ALA A 9 23.71 -28.65 14.61
N THR A 10 24.35 -27.99 15.54
CA THR A 10 23.91 -26.66 15.93
C THR A 10 23.96 -25.66 14.79
N GLY A 11 25.03 -25.72 14.01
CA GLY A 11 25.17 -24.80 12.87
C GLY A 11 24.06 -24.95 11.84
N THR A 12 23.56 -26.16 11.67
CA THR A 12 22.50 -26.39 10.69
C THR A 12 21.20 -25.71 11.07
N VAL A 13 20.89 -25.70 12.33
CA VAL A 13 19.64 -25.09 12.81
C VAL A 13 19.59 -23.62 12.50
N GLU A 14 20.71 -22.94 12.56
CA GLU A 14 20.78 -21.50 12.35
C GLU A 14 20.49 -21.10 10.90
N ALA A 15 20.51 -22.03 9.97
CA ALA A 15 20.26 -21.73 8.56
C ALA A 15 18.80 -21.45 8.26
N VAL A 16 17.88 -21.76 9.16
CA VAL A 16 16.45 -21.54 8.94
C VAL A 16 16.13 -20.05 9.02
N THR A 17 15.52 -19.54 7.96
CA THR A 17 15.08 -18.15 7.90
C THR A 17 13.58 -18.09 8.09
N SER A 18 13.12 -17.20 8.94
CA SER A 18 11.70 -16.96 9.13
C SER A 18 11.40 -15.47 8.98
N VAL A 19 10.20 -15.17 8.49
CA VAL A 19 9.73 -13.81 8.31
C VAL A 19 8.36 -13.68 8.93
N GLU A 20 8.15 -12.61 9.68
CA GLU A 20 6.87 -12.29 10.26
C GLU A 20 6.10 -11.39 9.30
N VAL A 21 4.83 -11.73 9.06
CA VAL A 21 3.96 -10.97 8.17
C VAL A 21 2.88 -10.31 9.02
N GLY A 22 2.80 -8.99 8.93
CA GLY A 22 1.78 -8.20 9.64
C GLY A 22 0.93 -7.42 8.68
N THR A 23 0.15 -6.50 9.21
CA THR A 23 -0.69 -5.62 8.41
C THR A 23 -0.23 -4.18 8.55
N GLN A 24 -0.31 -3.43 7.44
CA GLN A 24 0.02 -2.00 7.44
C GLN A 24 -1.22 -1.12 7.55
N VAL A 25 -2.41 -1.71 7.49
CA VAL A 25 -3.67 -1.00 7.69
C VAL A 25 -4.54 -1.75 8.69
N SER A 26 -5.38 -1.03 9.40
CA SER A 26 -6.33 -1.62 10.34
C SER A 26 -7.58 -2.07 9.61
N GLY A 27 -8.18 -3.14 10.08
CA GLY A 27 -9.41 -3.63 9.49
C GLY A 27 -9.81 -4.99 10.02
N ILE A 28 -10.81 -5.57 9.40
CA ILE A 28 -11.33 -6.88 9.76
C ILE A 28 -10.78 -7.88 8.74
N ILE A 29 -10.32 -9.02 9.23
CA ILE A 29 -9.88 -10.11 8.36
C ILE A 29 -11.10 -10.67 7.63
N ASP A 30 -11.13 -10.50 6.31
CA ASP A 30 -12.22 -10.99 5.48
C ASP A 30 -12.03 -12.44 5.09
N LYS A 31 -10.85 -12.77 4.57
CA LYS A 31 -10.52 -14.13 4.13
C LYS A 31 -9.09 -14.49 4.47
N ILE A 32 -8.89 -15.75 4.80
CA ILE A 32 -7.57 -16.34 4.97
C ILE A 32 -7.47 -17.52 4.01
N TYR A 33 -6.45 -17.50 3.15
CA TYR A 33 -6.29 -18.49 2.07
C TYR A 33 -5.32 -19.60 2.42
N VAL A 34 -4.65 -19.50 3.55
CA VAL A 34 -3.65 -20.49 3.98
C VAL A 34 -3.91 -20.91 5.42
N ASP A 35 -3.34 -22.03 5.80
CA ASP A 35 -3.45 -22.53 7.16
C ASP A 35 -2.07 -22.91 7.65
N TYR A 36 -2.02 -23.43 8.87
CA TYR A 36 -0.81 -23.97 9.46
C TYR A 36 -0.21 -25.03 8.51
N ASN A 37 1.08 -24.92 8.28
CA ASN A 37 1.84 -25.82 7.39
C ASN A 37 1.53 -25.70 5.90
N SER A 38 0.76 -24.68 5.48
CA SER A 38 0.50 -24.48 4.05
C SER A 38 1.76 -23.99 3.34
N PRO A 39 2.11 -24.57 2.18
CA PRO A 39 3.19 -24.03 1.37
C PRO A 39 2.74 -22.74 0.68
N VAL A 40 3.63 -21.78 0.60
CA VAL A 40 3.34 -20.49 -0.06
C VAL A 40 4.52 -20.10 -0.93
N LYS A 41 4.20 -19.29 -1.93
CA LYS A 41 5.22 -18.71 -2.84
C LYS A 41 5.25 -17.21 -2.66
N LYS A 42 6.39 -16.62 -2.93
CA LYS A 42 6.56 -15.18 -2.87
C LYS A 42 5.50 -14.50 -3.73
N GLY A 43 4.80 -13.52 -3.16
CA GLY A 43 3.74 -12.80 -3.85
C GLY A 43 2.38 -13.47 -3.81
N GLN A 44 2.27 -14.68 -3.28
CA GLN A 44 0.99 -15.36 -3.15
C GLN A 44 0.14 -14.67 -2.10
N VAL A 45 -1.16 -14.48 -2.40
CA VAL A 45 -2.10 -13.88 -1.46
C VAL A 45 -2.40 -14.90 -0.36
N ILE A 46 -2.16 -14.49 0.89
CA ILE A 46 -2.38 -15.37 2.04
C ILE A 46 -3.57 -14.93 2.89
N ALA A 47 -3.93 -13.67 2.84
CA ALA A 47 -5.10 -13.15 3.55
C ALA A 47 -5.57 -11.85 2.92
N GLU A 48 -6.83 -11.50 3.18
CA GLU A 48 -7.39 -10.22 2.74
C GLU A 48 -8.20 -9.61 3.87
N LEU A 49 -8.04 -8.31 4.04
CA LEU A 49 -8.89 -7.52 4.93
C LEU A 49 -10.16 -7.10 4.19
N ASP A 50 -11.20 -6.75 4.94
CA ASP A 50 -12.41 -6.17 4.37
C ASP A 50 -12.05 -4.85 3.69
N LYS A 51 -12.35 -4.74 2.41
CA LYS A 51 -11.97 -3.60 1.59
C LYS A 51 -13.06 -2.54 1.47
N THR A 52 -14.20 -2.73 2.09
CA THR A 52 -15.36 -1.86 1.91
C THR A 52 -15.04 -0.39 2.15
N ASN A 53 -14.47 -0.08 3.30
CA ASN A 53 -14.14 1.30 3.63
C ASN A 53 -13.01 1.85 2.78
N LEU A 54 -12.00 1.02 2.46
CA LEU A 54 -10.88 1.44 1.64
C LEU A 54 -11.31 1.73 0.21
N LEU A 55 -12.23 0.94 -0.34
CA LEU A 55 -12.79 1.20 -1.66
C LEU A 55 -13.62 2.48 -1.65
N SER A 56 -14.39 2.73 -0.59
CA SER A 56 -15.16 3.95 -0.45
C SER A 56 -14.26 5.18 -0.41
N GLU A 57 -13.17 5.11 0.34
CA GLU A 57 -12.19 6.19 0.41
C GLU A 57 -11.56 6.47 -0.96
N LEU A 58 -11.24 5.41 -1.70
CA LEU A 58 -10.68 5.57 -3.05
C LEU A 58 -11.67 6.23 -3.97
N ARG A 59 -12.94 5.81 -3.94
CA ARG A 59 -13.98 6.44 -4.77
C ARG A 59 -14.16 7.90 -4.43
N SER A 60 -14.18 8.25 -3.14
CA SER A 60 -14.30 9.62 -2.68
C SER A 60 -13.12 10.47 -3.16
N ALA A 61 -11.90 9.97 -2.99
CA ALA A 61 -10.70 10.67 -3.42
C ALA A 61 -10.69 10.87 -4.94
N THR A 62 -11.11 9.86 -5.69
CA THR A 62 -11.18 9.93 -7.15
C THR A 62 -12.20 10.98 -7.59
N SER A 63 -13.36 11.04 -6.94
CA SER A 63 -14.37 12.05 -7.25
C SER A 63 -13.86 13.47 -6.98
N GLN A 64 -13.16 13.66 -5.87
CA GLN A 64 -12.58 14.95 -5.56
C GLN A 64 -11.50 15.35 -6.58
N LEU A 65 -10.71 14.39 -7.04
CA LEU A 65 -9.71 14.65 -8.08
C LEU A 65 -10.39 15.09 -9.38
N GLU A 66 -11.46 14.39 -9.77
CA GLU A 66 -12.18 14.75 -11.00
C GLU A 66 -12.78 16.15 -10.91
N GLY A 67 -13.33 16.52 -9.74
CA GLY A 67 -13.81 17.87 -9.51
C GLY A 67 -12.70 18.92 -9.62
N ALA A 68 -11.53 18.62 -9.05
CA ALA A 68 -10.39 19.52 -9.14
C ALA A 68 -9.90 19.67 -10.59
N LYS A 69 -9.90 18.59 -11.36
CA LYS A 69 -9.51 18.63 -12.78
C LYS A 69 -10.48 19.48 -13.60
N SER A 70 -11.78 19.39 -13.29
CA SER A 70 -12.79 20.22 -13.97
C SER A 70 -12.57 21.70 -13.67
N ASP A 71 -12.29 22.04 -12.41
CA ASP A 71 -11.98 23.42 -12.05
C ASP A 71 -10.71 23.90 -12.74
N LEU A 72 -9.67 23.06 -12.76
CA LEU A 72 -8.44 23.41 -13.47
C LEU A 72 -8.68 23.68 -14.93
N SER A 73 -9.50 22.87 -15.59
CA SER A 73 -9.85 23.07 -16.99
C SER A 73 -10.53 24.43 -17.19
N TYR A 74 -11.45 24.79 -16.29
CA TYR A 74 -12.10 26.09 -16.34
C TYR A 74 -11.10 27.23 -16.15
N GLN A 75 -10.23 27.09 -15.15
CA GLN A 75 -9.24 28.16 -14.85
C GLN A 75 -8.24 28.34 -16.00
N ARG A 76 -7.85 27.27 -16.67
CA ARG A 76 -7.00 27.37 -17.86
C ARG A 76 -7.67 28.13 -18.97
N SER A 77 -8.94 27.83 -19.23
CA SER A 77 -9.71 28.55 -20.25
C SER A 77 -9.89 30.02 -19.88
N ASN A 78 -10.19 30.29 -18.61
CA ASN A 78 -10.36 31.66 -18.13
C ASN A 78 -9.07 32.45 -18.22
N PHE A 79 -7.95 31.84 -17.81
CA PHE A 79 -6.65 32.52 -17.91
C PHE A 79 -6.29 32.83 -19.36
N ALA A 80 -6.50 31.88 -20.28
CA ALA A 80 -6.23 32.12 -21.70
C ALA A 80 -7.04 33.29 -22.22
N ARG A 81 -8.31 33.38 -21.83
CA ARG A 81 -9.19 34.49 -22.21
C ARG A 81 -8.71 35.82 -21.64
N MET A 82 -8.37 35.82 -20.34
CA MET A 82 -7.88 37.02 -19.67
C MET A 82 -6.55 37.49 -20.24
N LYS A 83 -5.68 36.55 -20.61
CA LYS A 83 -4.41 36.88 -21.26
C LYS A 83 -4.63 37.60 -22.59
N THR A 84 -5.57 37.15 -23.38
CA THR A 84 -5.94 37.78 -24.64
C THR A 84 -6.48 39.17 -24.39
N LEU A 85 -7.39 39.32 -23.43
CA LEU A 85 -7.99 40.60 -23.10
C LEU A 85 -6.98 41.61 -22.56
N TYR A 86 -6.06 41.13 -21.74
CA TYR A 86 -5.01 41.99 -21.20
C TYR A 86 -4.07 42.46 -22.31
N GLY A 87 -3.74 41.60 -23.26
CA GLY A 87 -2.90 41.98 -24.41
C GLY A 87 -3.55 43.03 -25.28
N LYS A 88 -4.88 43.11 -25.26
CA LYS A 88 -5.64 44.13 -25.99
C LYS A 88 -5.94 45.36 -25.15
N GLY A 89 -5.46 45.41 -23.91
CA GLY A 89 -5.70 46.53 -23.02
C GLY A 89 -7.13 46.61 -22.48
N LEU A 90 -7.89 45.52 -22.50
CA LEU A 90 -9.30 45.51 -22.13
C LEU A 90 -9.57 45.18 -20.67
N ILE A 91 -8.56 44.72 -19.94
CA ILE A 91 -8.67 44.44 -18.51
C ILE A 91 -7.44 45.00 -17.77
N SER A 92 -7.57 45.15 -16.47
CA SER A 92 -6.48 45.67 -15.64
C SER A 92 -5.40 44.63 -15.41
N ALA A 93 -4.20 45.06 -15.01
CA ALA A 93 -3.13 44.17 -14.59
C ALA A 93 -3.57 43.32 -13.38
N ASN A 94 -4.37 43.90 -12.49
CA ASN A 94 -4.88 43.20 -11.33
C ASN A 94 -5.80 42.04 -11.75
N ASP A 95 -6.68 42.27 -12.72
CA ASP A 95 -7.57 41.23 -13.22
C ASP A 95 -6.78 40.09 -13.86
N TYR A 96 -5.74 40.40 -14.60
CA TYR A 96 -4.86 39.43 -15.22
C TYR A 96 -4.13 38.58 -14.15
N GLU A 97 -3.55 39.24 -13.14
CA GLU A 97 -2.84 38.57 -12.07
C GLU A 97 -3.76 37.70 -11.24
N THR A 98 -5.01 38.15 -11.01
CA THR A 98 -6.00 37.35 -10.29
C THR A 98 -6.29 36.05 -11.03
N ALA A 99 -6.45 36.10 -12.35
CA ALA A 99 -6.69 34.94 -13.17
C ALA A 99 -5.48 33.97 -13.15
N ARG A 100 -4.27 34.52 -13.20
CA ARG A 100 -3.04 33.73 -13.14
C ARG A 100 -2.93 33.01 -11.80
N LEU A 101 -3.21 33.69 -10.71
CA LEU A 101 -3.16 33.11 -9.37
C LEU A 101 -4.21 32.00 -9.22
N SER A 102 -5.43 32.25 -9.73
CA SER A 102 -6.49 31.23 -9.67
C SER A 102 -6.10 29.98 -10.42
N LEU A 103 -5.40 30.09 -11.55
CA LEU A 103 -4.91 28.96 -12.30
C LEU A 103 -3.86 28.19 -11.48
N GLN A 104 -2.91 28.89 -10.87
CA GLN A 104 -1.89 28.27 -10.05
C GLN A 104 -2.51 27.51 -8.86
N GLN A 105 -3.51 28.11 -8.22
CA GLN A 105 -4.20 27.48 -7.10
C GLN A 105 -4.93 26.21 -7.56
N ALA A 106 -5.58 26.27 -8.71
CA ALA A 106 -6.28 25.11 -9.26
C ALA A 106 -5.31 23.96 -9.57
N GLU A 107 -4.12 24.29 -10.10
CA GLU A 107 -3.08 23.28 -10.34
C GLU A 107 -2.60 22.65 -9.04
N SER A 108 -2.42 23.45 -8.00
CA SER A 108 -2.02 22.93 -6.68
C SER A 108 -3.07 22.00 -6.10
N VAL A 109 -4.34 22.34 -6.24
CA VAL A 109 -5.44 21.52 -5.74
C VAL A 109 -5.48 20.17 -6.46
N VAL A 110 -5.27 20.14 -7.78
CA VAL A 110 -5.21 18.88 -8.53
C VAL A 110 -4.07 18.01 -7.99
N ASN A 111 -2.90 18.59 -7.73
CA ASN A 111 -1.79 17.83 -7.18
C ASN A 111 -2.12 17.25 -5.80
N GLN A 112 -2.77 18.02 -4.94
CA GLN A 112 -3.18 17.55 -3.62
C GLN A 112 -4.19 16.40 -3.72
N ARG A 113 -5.17 16.55 -4.61
CA ARG A 113 -6.19 15.49 -4.79
C ARG A 113 -5.60 14.24 -5.42
N GLN A 114 -4.61 14.40 -6.30
CA GLN A 114 -3.90 13.26 -6.86
C GLN A 114 -3.14 12.48 -5.78
N GLU A 115 -2.49 13.19 -4.85
CA GLU A 115 -1.81 12.55 -3.74
C GLU A 115 -2.79 11.78 -2.85
N ALA A 116 -3.99 12.33 -2.63
CA ALA A 116 -5.02 11.64 -1.86
C ALA A 116 -5.46 10.34 -2.54
N VAL A 117 -5.59 10.35 -3.87
CA VAL A 117 -5.93 9.14 -4.64
C VAL A 117 -4.81 8.10 -4.52
N THR A 118 -3.56 8.54 -4.66
CA THR A 118 -2.41 7.65 -4.54
C THR A 118 -2.37 7.00 -3.16
N LYS A 119 -2.59 7.78 -2.10
CA LYS A 119 -2.62 7.26 -0.74
C LYS A 119 -3.75 6.24 -0.55
N ALA A 120 -4.94 6.53 -1.07
CA ALA A 120 -6.07 5.62 -0.98
C ALA A 120 -5.79 4.29 -1.71
N LYS A 121 -5.15 4.36 -2.87
CA LYS A 121 -4.74 3.16 -3.62
C LYS A 121 -3.71 2.34 -2.85
N THR A 122 -2.75 3.01 -2.24
CA THR A 122 -1.71 2.34 -1.44
C THR A 122 -2.33 1.64 -0.24
N ASN A 123 -3.22 2.32 0.48
CA ASN A 123 -3.91 1.72 1.62
C ASN A 123 -4.74 0.51 1.19
N LEU A 124 -5.40 0.61 0.03
CA LEU A 124 -6.17 -0.50 -0.50
C LEU A 124 -5.27 -1.69 -0.82
N SER A 125 -4.08 -1.45 -1.36
CA SER A 125 -3.14 -2.52 -1.66
C SER A 125 -2.67 -3.25 -0.41
N TYR A 126 -2.58 -2.56 0.73
CA TYR A 126 -2.18 -3.17 1.99
C TYR A 126 -3.25 -4.10 2.57
N ALA A 127 -4.50 -4.00 2.10
CA ALA A 127 -5.57 -4.90 2.52
C ALA A 127 -5.40 -6.30 1.93
N THR A 128 -4.60 -6.45 0.89
CA THR A 128 -4.23 -7.75 0.34
C THR A 128 -2.87 -8.12 0.90
N ILE A 129 -2.82 -9.16 1.72
CA ILE A 129 -1.60 -9.58 2.40
C ILE A 129 -0.98 -10.74 1.62
N THR A 130 0.28 -10.56 1.24
CA THR A 130 1.00 -11.53 0.42
C THR A 130 2.21 -12.08 1.17
N SER A 131 2.66 -13.25 0.76
CA SER A 131 3.87 -13.83 1.32
C SER A 131 5.11 -13.13 0.75
N PRO A 132 6.05 -12.70 1.60
CA PRO A 132 7.28 -12.06 1.13
C PRO A 132 8.34 -13.06 0.63
N ILE A 133 8.18 -14.35 0.91
CA ILE A 133 9.15 -15.38 0.53
C ILE A 133 8.44 -16.67 0.11
N ASP A 134 9.18 -17.53 -0.56
CA ASP A 134 8.75 -18.91 -0.78
C ASP A 134 8.98 -19.67 0.53
N GLY A 135 7.99 -20.40 0.98
CA GLY A 135 8.15 -21.12 2.23
C GLY A 135 6.88 -21.81 2.70
N VAL A 136 6.80 -22.01 4.00
CA VAL A 136 5.69 -22.72 4.65
C VAL A 136 5.21 -21.86 5.82
N VAL A 137 3.90 -21.81 6.02
CA VAL A 137 3.30 -21.09 7.13
C VAL A 137 3.62 -21.83 8.45
N LEU A 138 4.46 -21.22 9.26
CA LEU A 138 4.84 -21.80 10.55
C LEU A 138 3.74 -21.55 11.58
N SER A 139 3.15 -20.38 11.58
CA SER A 139 2.07 -20.05 12.52
C SER A 139 1.08 -19.09 11.89
N LYS A 140 -0.16 -19.21 12.33
CA LYS A 140 -1.26 -18.33 11.95
C LYS A 140 -1.88 -17.82 13.24
N SER A 141 -1.77 -16.53 13.49
CA SER A 141 -2.18 -15.90 14.74
C SER A 141 -3.53 -15.20 14.66
N VAL A 142 -4.22 -15.30 13.52
CA VAL A 142 -5.48 -14.59 13.28
C VAL A 142 -6.52 -15.52 12.69
N GLU A 143 -7.78 -15.11 12.83
CA GLU A 143 -8.93 -15.82 12.29
C GLU A 143 -9.77 -14.89 11.44
N GLU A 144 -10.56 -15.46 10.53
CA GLU A 144 -11.51 -14.67 9.74
C GLU A 144 -12.52 -14.01 10.67
N GLY A 145 -12.84 -12.76 10.39
CA GLY A 145 -13.73 -11.97 11.22
C GLY A 145 -13.06 -11.22 12.35
N GLN A 146 -11.78 -11.48 12.59
CA GLN A 146 -11.04 -10.82 13.66
C GLN A 146 -10.61 -9.42 13.21
N THR A 147 -10.72 -8.45 14.14
CA THR A 147 -10.24 -7.10 13.90
C THR A 147 -8.75 -7.01 14.20
N VAL A 148 -7.98 -6.45 13.27
CA VAL A 148 -6.56 -6.21 13.47
C VAL A 148 -6.30 -4.71 13.35
N ALA A 149 -5.30 -4.23 14.08
CA ALA A 149 -4.96 -2.81 14.09
C ALA A 149 -3.49 -2.65 13.76
N SER A 150 -3.20 -1.73 12.83
CA SER A 150 -1.83 -1.33 12.58
C SER A 150 -1.52 -0.22 13.58
N SER A 151 -0.68 -0.53 14.56
CA SER A 151 -0.29 0.41 15.59
C SER A 151 1.21 0.30 15.80
N PHE A 152 1.74 0.97 16.82
CA PHE A 152 3.17 0.89 17.12
C PHE A 152 3.65 -0.56 17.29
N ASN A 153 2.78 -1.41 17.82
CA ASN A 153 3.06 -2.83 17.96
C ASN A 153 2.23 -3.58 16.91
N THR A 154 2.67 -3.50 15.66
CA THR A 154 1.99 -4.21 14.59
C THR A 154 1.95 -5.70 14.91
N PRO A 155 0.76 -6.29 15.06
CA PRO A 155 0.70 -7.70 15.40
C PRO A 155 1.16 -8.56 14.24
N THR A 156 1.85 -9.65 14.57
CA THR A 156 2.24 -10.65 13.59
C THR A 156 1.02 -11.49 13.26
N LEU A 157 0.61 -11.49 12.00
CA LEU A 157 -0.52 -12.30 11.54
C LEU A 157 -0.08 -13.71 11.19
N PHE A 158 1.06 -13.83 10.53
CA PHE A 158 1.63 -15.08 10.06
C PHE A 158 3.12 -15.08 10.25
N THR A 159 3.68 -16.25 10.50
CA THR A 159 5.13 -16.45 10.45
C THR A 159 5.39 -17.48 9.36
N ILE A 160 6.27 -17.14 8.42
CA ILE A 160 6.59 -17.99 7.28
C ILE A 160 8.07 -18.35 7.35
N VAL A 161 8.37 -19.63 7.25
CA VAL A 161 9.75 -20.11 7.20
C VAL A 161 10.10 -20.44 5.77
N LYS A 162 11.34 -20.15 5.41
CA LYS A 162 11.83 -20.45 4.08
C LYS A 162 11.70 -21.95 3.78
N ASP A 163 11.46 -22.28 2.52
CA ASP A 163 11.27 -23.65 2.09
C ASP A 163 12.45 -24.53 2.54
N MET A 164 12.14 -25.49 3.39
CA MET A 164 13.14 -26.38 3.94
C MET A 164 13.72 -27.34 2.91
N THR A 165 13.00 -27.56 1.84
CA THR A 165 13.47 -28.44 0.77
C THR A 165 14.76 -27.91 0.15
N ASP A 166 14.83 -26.62 -0.08
CA ASP A 166 16.02 -25.99 -0.65
C ASP A 166 17.21 -26.15 0.28
N MET A 167 16.97 -26.03 1.58
CA MET A 167 18.05 -26.14 2.56
C MET A 167 18.60 -27.54 2.62
N ARG A 168 17.75 -28.52 2.49
CA ARG A 168 18.19 -29.91 2.49
C ARG A 168 19.07 -30.23 1.29
N VAL A 169 18.72 -29.70 0.13
CA VAL A 169 19.50 -29.90 -1.08
C VAL A 169 20.90 -29.32 -0.92
N VAL A 170 20.97 -28.15 -0.33
CA VAL A 170 22.25 -27.48 -0.08
C VAL A 170 23.10 -28.27 0.91
N ALA A 171 22.46 -28.82 1.93
CA ALA A 171 23.17 -29.57 2.97
C ALA A 171 23.74 -30.87 2.46
N SER A 172 23.18 -31.44 1.42
CA SER A 172 23.63 -32.69 0.84
C SER A 172 24.92 -32.50 0.06
#